data_50edf10d944687afa06374f426a856fa
#
_entry.id   50edf10d944687afa06374f426a856fa
#
_cell.length_a   1.000
_cell.length_b   1.000
_cell.length_c   1.000
_cell.angle_alpha   90.00
_cell.angle_beta   90.00
_cell.angle_gamma   90.00
#
_symmetry.space_group_name_H-M   'P 1'
#
loop_
_entity.id
_entity.type
_entity.pdbx_description
1 polymer ?
#
loop_
_entity_poly.entity_id
_entity_poly.type
_entity_poly.pdbx_seq_one_letter_code
_entity_poly.pdbx_strand_id
1 'polypeptide(L)'
;LDTKEEYMKISTLALAGLGLVAASRLALRNTGVTGHERRRPLPGDDLVPGAGRPCTMATTVDAPPAQVWQWLVQMGCDRGGFYSFDHLDNGGAPSVEEIRPEWQTLKPGDRIASRPDGKTWFEVAQVDPERTLVLRASLEVPGFRPYDPALGRPRFFVDSSWTFALEPLASRTRVLTRVRSAQRPRLIGRLAGFFLFDPAHYVMQTRQLVRVRRLAESAELVKAA
;
A
#
# COMPACT_ATOMS: atom_id res chain seq x y z
N LEU A 1 40.25 21.38 -25.44
CA LEU A 1 40.54 20.55 -24.23
C LEU A 1 39.46 20.68 -23.16
N ASP A 2 38.68 21.75 -23.17
CA ASP A 2 37.68 22.10 -22.13
C ASP A 2 36.36 21.30 -22.22
N THR A 3 35.91 21.04 -23.44
CA THR A 3 34.61 20.41 -23.68
C THR A 3 34.52 18.94 -23.19
N LYS A 4 35.59 18.16 -23.28
CA LYS A 4 35.60 16.77 -22.78
C LYS A 4 35.57 16.70 -21.26
N GLU A 5 36.25 17.61 -20.59
CA GLU A 5 36.28 17.69 -19.13
C GLU A 5 34.94 18.14 -18.58
N GLU A 6 34.28 19.08 -19.25
CA GLU A 6 32.95 19.56 -18.93
C GLU A 6 31.87 18.49 -19.13
N TYR A 7 31.89 17.76 -20.25
CA TYR A 7 31.02 16.59 -20.48
C TYR A 7 31.22 15.49 -19.44
N MET A 8 32.45 15.24 -19.02
CA MET A 8 32.78 14.25 -18.00
C MET A 8 32.25 14.66 -16.62
N LYS A 9 32.33 15.93 -16.26
CA LYS A 9 31.77 16.49 -15.02
C LYS A 9 30.23 16.42 -15.01
N ILE A 10 29.59 16.79 -16.11
CA ILE A 10 28.11 16.73 -16.25
C ILE A 10 27.62 15.28 -16.18
N SER A 11 28.31 14.35 -16.85
CA SER A 11 27.92 12.93 -16.80
C SER A 11 28.11 12.31 -15.41
N THR A 12 29.17 12.69 -14.69
CA THR A 12 29.43 12.22 -13.32
C THR A 12 28.40 12.78 -12.35
N LEU A 13 28.03 14.06 -12.47
CA LEU A 13 26.97 14.66 -11.65
C LEU A 13 25.59 14.05 -11.94
N ALA A 14 25.30 13.75 -13.21
CA ALA A 14 24.07 13.07 -13.59
C ALA A 14 23.98 11.65 -13.04
N LEU A 15 25.09 10.89 -13.11
CA LEU A 15 25.16 9.53 -12.53
C LEU A 15 25.07 9.56 -11.00
N ALA A 16 25.73 10.50 -10.34
CA ALA A 16 25.61 10.69 -8.89
C ALA A 16 24.19 11.06 -8.48
N GLY A 17 23.53 11.96 -9.22
CA GLY A 17 22.13 12.33 -9.01
C GLY A 17 21.16 11.13 -9.17
N LEU A 18 21.35 10.34 -10.23
CA LEU A 18 20.59 9.11 -10.45
C LEU A 18 20.82 8.08 -9.33
N GLY A 19 22.06 7.93 -8.88
CA GLY A 19 22.43 7.06 -7.76
C GLY A 19 21.75 7.48 -6.45
N LEU A 20 21.74 8.78 -6.15
CA LEU A 20 21.08 9.33 -4.96
C LEU A 20 19.57 9.13 -5.01
N VAL A 21 18.94 9.38 -6.16
CA VAL A 21 17.51 9.12 -6.37
C VAL A 21 17.19 7.62 -6.20
N ALA A 22 18.00 6.73 -6.75
CA ALA A 22 17.81 5.29 -6.60
C ALA A 22 17.98 4.83 -5.14
N ALA A 23 18.97 5.37 -4.42
CA ALA A 23 19.21 5.03 -3.01
C ALA A 23 18.10 5.54 -2.10
N SER A 24 17.64 6.79 -2.30
CA SER A 24 16.51 7.33 -1.55
C SER A 24 15.23 6.53 -1.79
N ARG A 25 14.96 6.08 -3.03
CA ARG A 25 13.83 5.23 -3.37
C ARG A 25 13.87 3.86 -2.69
N LEU A 26 15.04 3.25 -2.61
CA LEU A 26 15.24 2.00 -1.87
C LEU A 26 14.97 2.16 -0.38
N ALA A 27 15.36 3.29 0.21
CA ALA A 27 15.07 3.62 1.59
C ALA A 27 13.56 3.82 1.82
N LEU A 28 12.90 4.60 0.95
CA LEU A 28 11.47 4.87 1.04
C LEU A 28 10.61 3.60 0.93
N ARG A 29 10.99 2.64 0.09
CA ARG A 29 10.27 1.35 -0.05
C ARG A 29 10.29 0.48 1.21
N ASN A 30 11.15 0.77 2.17
CA ASN A 30 11.34 -0.04 3.37
C ASN A 30 11.33 0.81 4.65
N THR A 31 10.47 1.81 4.69
CA THR A 31 10.39 2.74 5.81
C THR A 31 9.86 2.04 7.07
N GLY A 32 10.58 2.20 8.16
CA GLY A 32 10.18 1.69 9.47
C GLY A 32 10.31 0.18 9.64
N VAL A 33 10.80 -0.58 8.65
CA VAL A 33 10.94 -2.04 8.72
C VAL A 33 12.34 -2.48 9.11
N THR A 34 12.42 -3.57 9.86
CA THR A 34 13.67 -4.28 10.13
C THR A 34 14.10 -5.12 8.93
N GLY A 35 15.38 -5.52 8.90
CA GLY A 35 15.89 -6.42 7.87
C GLY A 35 15.19 -7.79 7.84
N HIS A 36 14.72 -8.28 8.98
CA HIS A 36 13.94 -9.51 9.09
C HIS A 36 12.54 -9.35 8.49
N GLU A 37 11.77 -8.32 8.91
CA GLU A 37 10.42 -8.02 8.40
C GLU A 37 10.38 -7.83 6.89
N ARG A 38 11.44 -7.23 6.33
CA ARG A 38 11.56 -7.03 4.89
C ARG A 38 11.69 -8.35 4.11
N ARG A 39 12.41 -9.35 4.67
CA ARG A 39 12.75 -10.59 3.97
C ARG A 39 11.80 -11.73 4.22
N ARG A 40 11.11 -11.74 5.36
CA ARG A 40 10.18 -12.82 5.68
C ARG A 40 8.98 -12.82 4.75
N PRO A 41 8.42 -13.99 4.42
CA PRO A 41 7.17 -14.07 3.69
C PRO A 41 6.01 -13.48 4.52
N LEU A 42 5.08 -12.82 3.83
CA LEU A 42 3.79 -12.37 4.39
C LEU A 42 2.65 -13.01 3.61
N PRO A 43 1.47 -13.18 4.24
CA PRO A 43 0.26 -13.60 3.53
C PRO A 43 0.02 -12.73 2.29
N GLY A 44 -0.36 -13.35 1.17
CA GLY A 44 -0.60 -12.66 -0.10
C GLY A 44 0.67 -12.40 -0.95
N ASP A 45 1.85 -12.79 -0.50
CA ASP A 45 3.09 -12.66 -1.29
C ASP A 45 3.08 -13.54 -2.54
N ASP A 46 2.35 -14.63 -2.53
CA ASP A 46 2.18 -15.63 -3.60
C ASP A 46 1.06 -15.28 -4.60
N LEU A 47 0.15 -14.37 -4.24
CA LEU A 47 -1.02 -14.02 -5.08
C LEU A 47 -0.66 -13.38 -6.41
N VAL A 48 0.52 -12.75 -6.51
CA VAL A 48 0.96 -12.04 -7.71
C VAL A 48 2.23 -12.67 -8.28
N PRO A 49 2.11 -13.74 -9.07
CA PRO A 49 3.26 -14.38 -9.72
C PRO A 49 4.03 -13.41 -10.63
N GLY A 50 5.34 -13.38 -10.50
CA GLY A 50 6.21 -12.50 -11.28
C GLY A 50 6.22 -11.04 -10.79
N ALA A 51 5.69 -10.77 -9.60
CA ALA A 51 5.81 -9.47 -8.95
C ALA A 51 7.27 -9.06 -8.78
N GLY A 52 7.51 -7.76 -8.91
CA GLY A 52 8.80 -7.15 -8.65
C GLY A 52 9.19 -7.15 -7.16
N ARG A 53 10.17 -6.32 -6.81
CA ARG A 53 10.56 -6.12 -5.40
C ARG A 53 9.39 -5.53 -4.62
N PRO A 54 9.07 -6.08 -3.44
CA PRO A 54 7.99 -5.55 -2.63
C PRO A 54 8.32 -4.14 -2.11
N CYS A 55 7.27 -3.33 -1.89
CA CYS A 55 7.31 -2.16 -1.05
C CYS A 55 6.77 -2.59 0.33
N THR A 56 7.58 -2.50 1.38
CA THR A 56 7.18 -2.90 2.73
C THR A 56 7.40 -1.72 3.66
N MET A 57 6.37 -1.32 4.37
CA MET A 57 6.42 -0.24 5.37
C MET A 57 5.86 -0.76 6.70
N ALA A 58 6.30 -0.16 7.79
CA ALA A 58 5.80 -0.57 9.10
C ALA A 58 5.77 0.59 10.09
N THR A 59 4.84 0.49 11.03
CA THR A 59 4.75 1.38 12.19
C THR A 59 4.37 0.58 13.43
N THR A 60 4.62 1.13 14.60
CA THR A 60 4.09 0.60 15.86
C THR A 60 3.00 1.54 16.35
N VAL A 61 1.88 0.97 16.77
CA VAL A 61 0.69 1.67 17.25
C VAL A 61 0.50 1.33 18.72
N ASP A 62 0.32 2.33 19.57
CA ASP A 62 0.09 2.17 21.01
C ASP A 62 -1.40 1.84 21.27
N ALA A 63 -1.85 0.74 20.68
CA ALA A 63 -3.19 0.18 20.81
C ALA A 63 -3.16 -1.33 20.49
N PRO A 64 -4.07 -2.14 21.07
CA PRO A 64 -4.16 -3.57 20.79
C PRO A 64 -4.61 -3.84 19.34
N PRO A 65 -4.32 -5.04 18.78
CA PRO A 65 -4.67 -5.39 17.40
C PRO A 65 -6.15 -5.20 17.06
N ALA A 66 -7.05 -5.51 17.97
CA ALA A 66 -8.49 -5.35 17.78
C ALA A 66 -8.89 -3.90 17.45
N GLN A 67 -8.26 -2.90 18.08
CA GLN A 67 -8.54 -1.49 17.79
C GLN A 67 -7.99 -1.05 16.45
N VAL A 68 -6.77 -1.46 16.11
CA VAL A 68 -6.18 -1.15 14.79
C VAL A 68 -6.98 -1.83 13.68
N TRP A 69 -7.43 -3.07 13.91
CA TRP A 69 -8.20 -3.86 12.98
C TRP A 69 -9.47 -3.16 12.52
N GLN A 70 -10.22 -2.56 13.45
CA GLN A 70 -11.47 -1.86 13.15
C GLN A 70 -11.29 -0.77 12.08
N TRP A 71 -10.17 -0.07 12.09
CA TRP A 71 -9.87 0.96 11.09
C TRP A 71 -9.46 0.37 9.74
N LEU A 72 -8.79 -0.78 9.73
CA LEU A 72 -8.36 -1.42 8.50
C LEU A 72 -9.53 -2.05 7.73
N VAL A 73 -10.45 -2.69 8.43
CA VAL A 73 -11.58 -3.37 7.78
C VAL A 73 -12.63 -2.41 7.22
N GLN A 74 -12.70 -1.19 7.70
CA GLN A 74 -13.63 -0.20 7.16
C GLN A 74 -13.03 0.69 6.06
N MET A 75 -11.81 0.41 5.58
CA MET A 75 -11.25 1.13 4.43
C MET A 75 -12.06 0.93 3.15
N GLY A 76 -12.07 1.95 2.29
CA GLY A 76 -12.70 1.93 0.96
C GLY A 76 -13.46 3.20 0.64
N CYS A 77 -13.56 3.56 -0.66
CA CYS A 77 -14.32 4.74 -1.11
C CYS A 77 -15.82 4.62 -0.86
N ASP A 78 -16.34 3.41 -0.81
CA ASP A 78 -17.73 3.07 -0.48
C ASP A 78 -17.94 2.82 1.01
N ARG A 79 -16.92 3.07 1.83
CA ARG A 79 -16.89 2.82 3.28
C ARG A 79 -16.26 4.00 4.02
N GLY A 80 -15.29 3.74 4.92
CA GLY A 80 -14.66 4.75 5.76
C GLY A 80 -13.57 5.60 5.09
N GLY A 81 -13.34 5.46 3.79
CA GLY A 81 -12.21 6.08 3.09
C GLY A 81 -10.90 5.31 3.29
N PHE A 82 -9.79 5.82 2.72
CA PHE A 82 -8.48 5.16 2.83
C PHE A 82 -7.55 5.78 3.87
N TYR A 83 -8.00 6.78 4.60
CA TYR A 83 -7.22 7.47 5.64
C TYR A 83 -5.94 8.12 5.13
N SER A 84 -5.85 8.42 3.84
CA SER A 84 -4.73 9.06 3.17
C SER A 84 -5.07 10.50 2.75
N PHE A 85 -5.04 10.82 1.47
CA PHE A 85 -5.42 12.12 0.93
C PHE A 85 -6.81 12.03 0.30
N ASP A 86 -7.82 12.44 1.03
CA ASP A 86 -9.22 12.28 0.65
C ASP A 86 -9.55 12.82 -0.77
N HIS A 87 -8.83 13.86 -1.23
CA HIS A 87 -8.97 14.38 -2.61
C HIS A 87 -8.39 13.47 -3.69
N LEU A 88 -7.43 12.61 -3.35
CA LEU A 88 -6.76 11.72 -4.31
C LEU A 88 -7.38 10.33 -4.35
N ASP A 89 -7.77 9.81 -3.21
CA ASP A 89 -8.19 8.41 -3.05
C ASP A 89 -9.65 8.24 -2.65
N ASN A 90 -10.36 9.33 -2.27
CA ASN A 90 -11.73 9.27 -1.81
C ASN A 90 -12.66 10.30 -2.50
N GLY A 91 -12.23 10.84 -3.64
CA GLY A 91 -13.01 11.82 -4.40
C GLY A 91 -13.32 13.12 -3.66
N GLY A 92 -12.54 13.47 -2.63
CA GLY A 92 -12.73 14.64 -1.79
C GLY A 92 -13.67 14.41 -0.59
N ALA A 93 -14.34 13.26 -0.51
CA ALA A 93 -15.13 12.92 0.68
C ALA A 93 -14.18 12.64 1.86
N PRO A 94 -14.41 13.26 3.04
CA PRO A 94 -13.57 13.01 4.21
C PRO A 94 -13.61 11.54 4.64
N SER A 95 -12.45 10.97 4.98
CA SER A 95 -12.42 9.66 5.65
C SER A 95 -13.08 9.75 7.03
N VAL A 96 -13.86 8.75 7.39
CA VAL A 96 -14.65 8.69 8.63
C VAL A 96 -13.72 8.53 9.84
N GLU A 97 -13.95 9.30 10.89
CA GLU A 97 -13.14 9.27 12.14
C GLU A 97 -13.87 8.54 13.30
N GLU A 98 -14.84 7.71 12.98
CA GLU A 98 -15.57 6.86 13.93
C GLU A 98 -15.69 5.44 13.39
N ILE A 99 -15.81 4.46 14.29
CA ILE A 99 -16.02 3.07 13.91
C ILE A 99 -17.48 2.86 13.57
N ARG A 100 -17.74 2.33 12.37
CA ARG A 100 -19.06 2.00 11.88
C ARG A 100 -19.29 0.49 11.95
N PRO A 101 -20.25 0.01 12.75
CA PRO A 101 -20.53 -1.41 12.92
C PRO A 101 -20.83 -2.13 11.60
N GLU A 102 -21.51 -1.48 10.67
CA GLU A 102 -21.87 -2.02 9.36
C GLU A 102 -20.69 -2.32 8.46
N TRP A 103 -19.51 -1.75 8.75
CA TRP A 103 -18.28 -1.96 7.98
C TRP A 103 -17.27 -2.89 8.66
N GLN A 104 -17.63 -3.49 9.80
CA GLN A 104 -16.67 -4.31 10.56
C GLN A 104 -16.57 -5.76 10.08
N THR A 105 -17.43 -6.16 9.14
CA THR A 105 -17.39 -7.51 8.58
C THR A 105 -16.84 -7.49 7.17
N LEU A 106 -15.76 -8.24 6.95
CA LEU A 106 -15.20 -8.56 5.63
C LEU A 106 -14.98 -10.06 5.52
N LYS A 107 -15.16 -10.58 4.32
CA LYS A 107 -14.89 -11.98 3.98
C LYS A 107 -14.15 -12.06 2.64
N PRO A 108 -13.40 -13.13 2.37
CA PRO A 108 -12.79 -13.36 1.07
C PRO A 108 -13.83 -13.30 -0.06
N GLY A 109 -13.48 -12.61 -1.15
CA GLY A 109 -14.35 -12.34 -2.28
C GLY A 109 -15.13 -11.02 -2.19
N ASP A 110 -15.19 -10.36 -1.04
CA ASP A 110 -15.80 -9.03 -0.94
C ASP A 110 -15.01 -8.01 -1.77
N ARG A 111 -15.70 -6.97 -2.23
CA ARG A 111 -15.12 -5.88 -3.02
C ARG A 111 -15.13 -4.60 -2.21
N ILE A 112 -14.01 -3.92 -2.21
CA ILE A 112 -13.79 -2.61 -1.58
C ILE A 112 -13.54 -1.62 -2.69
N ALA A 113 -14.43 -0.65 -2.91
CA ALA A 113 -14.26 0.33 -3.97
C ALA A 113 -12.93 1.10 -3.81
N SER A 114 -12.10 1.09 -4.85
CA SER A 114 -10.85 1.84 -4.89
C SER A 114 -11.00 3.23 -5.50
N ARG A 115 -12.20 3.53 -6.02
CA ARG A 115 -12.61 4.82 -6.58
C ARG A 115 -14.05 5.12 -6.23
N PRO A 116 -14.41 6.42 -6.09
CA PRO A 116 -15.76 6.83 -5.75
C PRO A 116 -16.84 6.38 -6.76
N ASP A 117 -16.45 6.18 -8.03
CA ASP A 117 -17.37 5.70 -9.08
C ASP A 117 -17.63 4.18 -9.03
N GLY A 118 -16.98 3.45 -8.11
CA GLY A 118 -17.12 2.01 -7.93
C GLY A 118 -16.64 1.14 -9.08
N LYS A 119 -16.08 1.72 -10.15
CA LYS A 119 -15.68 0.98 -11.36
C LYS A 119 -14.42 0.14 -11.17
N THR A 120 -13.63 0.47 -10.16
CA THR A 120 -12.46 -0.31 -9.76
C THR A 120 -12.53 -0.60 -8.27
N TRP A 121 -12.00 -1.74 -7.87
CA TRP A 121 -12.04 -2.21 -6.50
C TRP A 121 -10.81 -3.04 -6.14
N PHE A 122 -10.60 -3.17 -4.86
CA PHE A 122 -9.79 -4.23 -4.28
C PHE A 122 -10.70 -5.41 -3.94
N GLU A 123 -10.32 -6.61 -4.36
CA GLU A 123 -10.91 -7.84 -3.87
C GLU A 123 -10.26 -8.24 -2.56
N VAL A 124 -11.04 -8.61 -1.58
CA VAL A 124 -10.54 -9.17 -0.32
C VAL A 124 -10.09 -10.60 -0.59
N ALA A 125 -8.78 -10.80 -0.70
CA ALA A 125 -8.20 -12.11 -1.01
C ALA A 125 -8.08 -13.00 0.24
N GLN A 126 -7.80 -12.40 1.40
CA GLN A 126 -7.66 -13.13 2.67
C GLN A 126 -8.03 -12.21 3.85
N VAL A 127 -8.71 -12.79 4.83
CA VAL A 127 -9.00 -12.17 6.13
C VAL A 127 -8.66 -13.17 7.22
N ASP A 128 -7.80 -12.75 8.14
CA ASP A 128 -7.59 -13.39 9.44
C ASP A 128 -7.79 -12.27 10.48
N PRO A 129 -8.94 -12.25 11.19
CA PRO A 129 -9.32 -11.15 12.05
C PRO A 129 -8.22 -10.78 13.06
N GLU A 130 -7.99 -9.48 13.19
CA GLU A 130 -6.97 -8.88 14.08
C GLU A 130 -5.52 -9.26 13.74
N ARG A 131 -5.30 -9.98 12.64
CA ARG A 131 -3.97 -10.44 12.22
C ARG A 131 -3.62 -10.05 10.80
N THR A 132 -4.51 -10.31 9.83
CA THR A 132 -4.15 -10.14 8.42
C THR A 132 -5.35 -9.75 7.57
N LEU A 133 -5.17 -8.71 6.77
CA LEU A 133 -6.04 -8.34 5.67
C LEU A 133 -5.20 -8.30 4.39
N VAL A 134 -5.60 -9.10 3.39
CA VAL A 134 -4.96 -9.09 2.07
C VAL A 134 -5.97 -8.65 1.02
N LEU A 135 -5.63 -7.59 0.33
CA LEU A 135 -6.40 -7.03 -0.77
C LEU A 135 -5.67 -7.30 -2.09
N ARG A 136 -6.43 -7.52 -3.16
CA ARG A 136 -5.89 -7.68 -4.52
C ARG A 136 -6.59 -6.74 -5.48
N ALA A 137 -5.83 -6.11 -6.38
CA ALA A 137 -6.36 -5.37 -7.51
C ALA A 137 -5.73 -5.92 -8.80
N SER A 138 -6.59 -6.31 -9.75
CA SER A 138 -6.19 -6.86 -11.05
C SER A 138 -6.86 -6.03 -12.14
N LEU A 139 -6.07 -5.21 -12.85
CA LEU A 139 -6.57 -4.20 -13.78
C LEU A 139 -5.92 -4.36 -15.15
N GLU A 140 -6.75 -4.38 -16.21
CA GLU A 140 -6.30 -4.26 -17.58
C GLU A 140 -5.94 -2.80 -17.91
N VAL A 141 -4.87 -2.57 -18.65
CA VAL A 141 -4.42 -1.24 -19.09
C VAL A 141 -4.32 -1.20 -20.63
N PRO A 142 -4.61 -0.06 -21.25
CA PRO A 142 -5.19 1.15 -20.69
C PRO A 142 -6.68 0.98 -20.34
N GLY A 143 -7.22 1.86 -19.52
CA GLY A 143 -8.65 1.88 -19.18
C GLY A 143 -8.95 1.38 -17.76
N PHE A 144 -8.00 0.71 -17.11
CA PHE A 144 -8.09 0.26 -15.72
C PHE A 144 -9.37 -0.55 -15.44
N ARG A 145 -9.73 -1.45 -16.35
CA ARG A 145 -10.87 -2.35 -16.18
C ARG A 145 -10.47 -3.55 -15.34
N PRO A 146 -11.25 -3.89 -14.30
CA PRO A 146 -11.00 -5.10 -13.53
C PRO A 146 -11.05 -6.36 -14.39
N TYR A 147 -10.15 -7.30 -14.15
CA TYR A 147 -10.18 -8.62 -14.76
C TYR A 147 -10.00 -9.71 -13.71
N ASP A 148 -10.50 -10.92 -14.02
CA ASP A 148 -10.32 -12.09 -13.16
C ASP A 148 -8.98 -12.80 -13.50
N PRO A 149 -8.01 -12.83 -12.59
CA PRO A 149 -6.74 -13.50 -12.82
C PRO A 149 -6.84 -15.02 -12.99
N ALA A 150 -7.93 -15.65 -12.53
CA ALA A 150 -8.17 -17.09 -12.69
C ALA A 150 -8.51 -17.43 -14.15
N LEU A 151 -9.10 -16.48 -14.91
CA LEU A 151 -9.42 -16.63 -16.32
C LEU A 151 -8.21 -16.28 -17.23
N GLY A 152 -7.11 -15.85 -16.66
CA GLY A 152 -5.88 -15.47 -17.37
C GLY A 152 -5.59 -13.98 -17.33
N ARG A 153 -4.38 -13.61 -17.75
CA ARG A 153 -3.92 -12.21 -17.75
C ARG A 153 -4.07 -11.57 -19.11
N PRO A 154 -4.63 -10.36 -19.20
CA PRO A 154 -4.65 -9.57 -20.43
C PRO A 154 -3.24 -9.31 -20.98
N ARG A 155 -3.17 -8.87 -22.26
CA ARG A 155 -1.90 -8.47 -22.90
C ARG A 155 -1.17 -7.40 -22.10
N PHE A 156 -1.92 -6.41 -21.57
CA PHE A 156 -1.41 -5.33 -20.74
C PHE A 156 -2.21 -5.26 -19.45
N PHE A 157 -1.51 -5.30 -18.33
CA PHE A 157 -2.15 -5.39 -17.02
C PHE A 157 -1.29 -4.79 -15.90
N VAL A 158 -1.94 -4.46 -14.81
CA VAL A 158 -1.37 -4.29 -13.47
C VAL A 158 -2.10 -5.24 -12.55
N ASP A 159 -1.36 -6.10 -11.85
CA ASP A 159 -1.86 -7.04 -10.85
C ASP A 159 -1.09 -6.78 -9.56
N SER A 160 -1.77 -6.52 -8.47
CA SER A 160 -1.13 -6.14 -7.21
C SER A 160 -1.84 -6.74 -6.00
N SER A 161 -1.05 -7.14 -5.01
CA SER A 161 -1.53 -7.45 -3.66
C SER A 161 -1.12 -6.35 -2.69
N TRP A 162 -1.99 -6.07 -1.72
CA TRP A 162 -1.76 -5.14 -0.64
C TRP A 162 -2.11 -5.82 0.68
N THR A 163 -1.10 -6.12 1.46
CA THR A 163 -1.21 -6.83 2.72
C THR A 163 -1.06 -5.87 3.90
N PHE A 164 -1.93 -6.04 4.87
CA PHE A 164 -1.79 -5.50 6.22
C PHE A 164 -1.61 -6.66 7.17
N ALA A 165 -0.49 -6.72 7.89
CA ALA A 165 -0.22 -7.72 8.91
C ALA A 165 -0.07 -7.03 10.27
N LEU A 166 -0.81 -7.52 11.26
CA LEU A 166 -0.80 -7.03 12.64
C LEU A 166 -0.13 -8.05 13.54
N GLU A 167 0.84 -7.58 14.32
CA GLU A 167 1.57 -8.41 15.27
C GLU A 167 1.47 -7.80 16.66
N PRO A 168 0.93 -8.53 17.63
CA PRO A 168 0.84 -8.05 18.99
C PRO A 168 2.24 -7.88 19.61
N LEU A 169 2.47 -6.73 20.24
CA LEU A 169 3.67 -6.38 21.01
C LEU A 169 3.26 -5.93 22.41
N ALA A 170 2.97 -6.88 23.30
CA ALA A 170 2.35 -6.63 24.61
C ALA A 170 1.03 -5.83 24.43
N SER A 171 0.94 -4.59 24.91
CA SER A 171 -0.23 -3.71 24.76
C SER A 171 -0.28 -2.96 23.42
N ARG A 172 0.74 -3.12 22.57
CA ARG A 172 0.88 -2.40 21.29
C ARG A 172 0.72 -3.33 20.10
N THR A 173 0.61 -2.75 18.93
CA THR A 173 0.53 -3.48 17.68
C THR A 173 1.63 -3.04 16.72
N ARG A 174 2.39 -4.00 16.20
CA ARG A 174 3.24 -3.79 15.03
C ARG A 174 2.41 -3.98 13.78
N VAL A 175 2.29 -2.93 12.98
CA VAL A 175 1.57 -2.92 11.71
C VAL A 175 2.59 -2.96 10.59
N LEU A 176 2.54 -4.00 9.76
CA LEU A 176 3.30 -4.10 8.52
C LEU A 176 2.34 -3.97 7.34
N THR A 177 2.74 -3.16 6.37
CA THR A 177 2.05 -3.12 5.07
C THR A 177 3.01 -3.56 3.98
N ARG A 178 2.54 -4.37 3.04
CA ARG A 178 3.35 -4.81 1.89
C ARG A 178 2.54 -4.75 0.62
N VAL A 179 3.08 -4.06 -0.39
CA VAL A 179 2.55 -4.07 -1.74
C VAL A 179 3.50 -4.83 -2.65
N ARG A 180 2.93 -5.74 -3.43
CA ARG A 180 3.60 -6.43 -4.54
C ARG A 180 2.84 -6.17 -5.82
N SER A 181 3.56 -5.95 -6.90
CA SER A 181 2.94 -5.68 -8.21
C SER A 181 3.66 -6.37 -9.33
N ALA A 182 2.90 -6.91 -10.25
CA ALA A 182 3.33 -7.36 -11.56
C ALA A 182 2.60 -6.55 -12.64
N GLN A 183 3.32 -6.15 -13.67
CA GLN A 183 2.74 -5.36 -14.77
C GLN A 183 3.31 -5.74 -16.13
N ARG A 184 2.53 -5.48 -17.16
CA ARG A 184 2.93 -5.61 -18.57
C ARG A 184 2.40 -4.39 -19.34
N PRO A 185 3.21 -3.71 -20.17
CA PRO A 185 4.61 -4.02 -20.51
C PRO A 185 5.59 -3.80 -19.36
N ARG A 186 6.53 -4.72 -19.17
CA ARG A 186 7.44 -4.69 -18.00
C ARG A 186 8.28 -3.43 -17.90
N LEU A 187 8.85 -2.97 -19.03
CA LEU A 187 9.75 -1.80 -19.01
C LEU A 187 8.98 -0.52 -18.69
N ILE A 188 7.88 -0.28 -19.41
CA ILE A 188 7.02 0.90 -19.18
C ILE A 188 6.47 0.88 -17.76
N GLY A 189 5.98 -0.27 -17.29
CA GLY A 189 5.47 -0.41 -15.94
C GLY A 189 6.53 -0.18 -14.86
N ARG A 190 7.79 -0.63 -15.08
CA ARG A 190 8.91 -0.33 -14.17
C ARG A 190 9.25 1.16 -14.12
N LEU A 191 9.27 1.84 -15.25
CA LEU A 191 9.52 3.27 -15.32
C LEU A 191 8.38 4.06 -14.64
N ALA A 192 7.13 3.75 -14.99
CA ALA A 192 5.96 4.36 -14.36
C ALA A 192 5.93 4.07 -12.84
N GLY A 193 6.23 2.84 -12.43
CA GLY A 193 6.40 2.47 -11.03
C GLY A 193 7.44 3.33 -10.34
N PHE A 194 8.64 3.40 -10.91
CA PHE A 194 9.75 4.12 -10.32
C PHE A 194 9.49 5.63 -10.22
N PHE A 195 8.94 6.27 -11.24
CA PHE A 195 8.82 7.74 -11.27
C PHE A 195 7.51 8.25 -10.67
N LEU A 196 6.45 7.47 -10.69
CA LEU A 196 5.10 7.92 -10.35
C LEU A 196 4.48 7.12 -9.18
N PHE A 197 4.33 5.79 -9.36
CA PHE A 197 3.56 4.99 -8.41
C PHE A 197 4.25 4.78 -7.07
N ASP A 198 5.56 4.50 -7.05
CA ASP A 198 6.28 4.27 -5.80
C ASP A 198 6.31 5.52 -4.89
N PRO A 199 6.61 6.75 -5.41
CA PRO A 199 6.55 7.95 -4.57
C PRO A 199 5.14 8.27 -4.09
N ALA A 200 4.16 8.18 -4.98
CA ALA A 200 2.77 8.43 -4.62
C ALA A 200 2.30 7.44 -3.54
N HIS A 201 2.56 6.14 -3.76
CA HIS A 201 2.25 5.11 -2.78
C HIS A 201 2.94 5.36 -1.44
N TYR A 202 4.23 5.70 -1.45
CA TYR A 202 4.97 6.00 -0.22
C TYR A 202 4.31 7.14 0.58
N VAL A 203 4.00 8.25 -0.08
CA VAL A 203 3.40 9.41 0.58
C VAL A 203 2.01 9.09 1.11
N MET A 204 1.18 8.43 0.30
CA MET A 204 -0.17 8.02 0.67
C MET A 204 -0.17 6.99 1.81
N GLN A 205 0.67 5.96 1.71
CA GLN A 205 0.79 4.91 2.73
C GLN A 205 1.31 5.46 4.06
N THR A 206 2.30 6.37 4.02
CA THR A 206 2.81 7.02 5.23
C THR A 206 1.69 7.79 5.93
N ARG A 207 0.92 8.58 5.18
CA ARG A 207 -0.21 9.34 5.73
C ARG A 207 -1.29 8.42 6.29
N GLN A 208 -1.63 7.34 5.58
CA GLN A 208 -2.58 6.33 6.03
C GLN A 208 -2.14 5.72 7.38
N LEU A 209 -0.90 5.26 7.48
CA LEU A 209 -0.38 4.66 8.71
C LEU A 209 -0.39 5.65 9.89
N VAL A 210 -0.02 6.92 9.64
CA VAL A 210 -0.06 7.97 10.67
C VAL A 210 -1.50 8.24 11.12
N ARG A 211 -2.46 8.33 10.18
CA ARG A 211 -3.86 8.63 10.53
C ARG A 211 -4.53 7.45 11.24
N VAL A 212 -4.35 6.22 10.74
CA VAL A 212 -4.86 4.99 11.41
C VAL A 212 -4.25 4.84 12.79
N ARG A 213 -2.95 5.09 12.94
CA ARG A 213 -2.28 5.10 14.25
C ARG A 213 -2.96 6.09 15.20
N ARG A 214 -3.09 7.37 14.79
CA ARG A 214 -3.73 8.41 15.62
C ARG A 214 -5.14 8.01 16.05
N LEU A 215 -5.96 7.50 15.12
CA LEU A 215 -7.34 7.11 15.38
C LEU A 215 -7.44 5.91 16.32
N ALA A 216 -6.58 4.91 16.16
CA ALA A 216 -6.55 3.75 17.04
C ALA A 216 -6.08 4.14 18.46
N GLU A 217 -5.05 4.98 18.59
CA GLU A 217 -4.52 5.42 19.89
C GLU A 217 -5.50 6.34 20.63
N SER A 218 -6.27 7.19 19.92
CA SER A 218 -7.26 8.09 20.55
C SER A 218 -8.45 7.33 21.17
N ALA A 219 -8.84 6.19 20.62
CA ALA A 219 -9.93 5.38 21.16
C ALA A 219 -9.59 4.76 22.54
N GLU A 220 -8.32 4.60 22.86
CA GLU A 220 -7.87 4.09 24.17
C GLU A 220 -7.90 5.18 25.25
N LEU A 221 -7.58 6.42 24.89
CA LEU A 221 -7.65 7.56 25.80
C LEU A 221 -9.07 7.82 26.30
N VAL A 222 -10.08 7.60 25.46
CA VAL A 222 -11.50 7.76 25.84
C VAL A 222 -11.99 6.66 26.78
N LYS A 223 -11.40 5.45 26.73
CA LYS A 223 -11.75 4.34 27.64
C LYS A 223 -11.05 4.44 29.00
N ALA A 224 -9.95 5.17 29.08
CA ALA A 224 -9.16 5.35 30.30
C ALA A 224 -9.54 6.60 31.11
N ALA A 225 -10.38 7.48 30.57
CA ALA A 225 -10.93 8.67 31.21
C ALA A 225 -12.33 8.43 31.80
#